data_005958f0696bb56390511c16a9d32b79
#
_entry.id   005958f0696bb56390511c16a9d32b79
#
_cell.length_a   1.000
_cell.length_b   1.000
_cell.length_c   1.000
_cell.angle_alpha   90.00
_cell.angle_beta   90.00
_cell.angle_gamma   90.00
#
_symmetry.space_group_name_H-M   'P 1'
#
loop_
_entity.id
_entity.type
_entity.pdbx_description
1 polymer ?
#
loop_
_entity_poly.entity_id
_entity_poly.type
_entity_poly.pdbx_seq_one_letter_code
_entity_poly.pdbx_strand_id
1 'polypeptide(L)'
;MNSLNTAFLALVVFAASASAAYWESKEFDCSINLPDGEATTNPSNWTTIGSTEEGTLVGARRLDLSAFIFLGYVDLSKRKNFHLNEKSIEELQQRFFGPGQGFRRGLERVSLHGMPGYQLTGDAVYHGAHYGLVVDMFEANNRIYEVAGMKQDDMHPLKDPQIKGSMTSFKLLSR
;
A
#
# COMPACT_ATOMS: atom_id res chain seq x y z
N MET A 1 51.99 -21.46 32.77
CA MET A 1 50.74 -22.00 32.23
C MET A 1 49.68 -20.93 32.37
N ASN A 2 49.46 -20.14 31.32
CA ASN A 2 48.49 -19.03 31.30
C ASN A 2 47.28 -19.47 30.47
N SER A 3 46.17 -19.63 31.18
CA SER A 3 44.88 -19.91 30.55
C SER A 3 44.27 -18.58 30.02
N LEU A 4 44.20 -18.43 28.70
CA LEU A 4 43.42 -17.35 28.05
C LEU A 4 41.93 -17.69 28.16
N ASN A 5 41.21 -16.90 28.96
CA ASN A 5 39.77 -16.87 28.92
C ASN A 5 39.32 -16.03 27.73
N THR A 6 38.84 -16.70 26.67
CA THR A 6 38.20 -16.05 25.52
C THR A 6 36.74 -15.84 25.88
N ALA A 7 36.40 -14.62 26.27
CA ALA A 7 35.00 -14.23 26.44
C ALA A 7 34.35 -14.06 25.05
N PHE A 8 33.44 -14.95 24.72
CA PHE A 8 32.57 -14.83 23.55
C PHE A 8 31.51 -13.74 23.82
N LEU A 9 31.69 -12.59 23.24
CA LEU A 9 30.68 -11.51 23.25
C LEU A 9 29.61 -11.88 22.22
N ALA A 10 28.49 -12.46 22.66
CA ALA A 10 27.33 -12.70 21.83
C ALA A 10 26.66 -11.35 21.49
N LEU A 11 26.88 -10.87 20.27
CA LEU A 11 26.18 -9.70 19.73
C LEU A 11 24.72 -10.09 19.45
N VAL A 12 23.83 -9.82 20.39
CA VAL A 12 22.40 -9.98 20.14
C VAL A 12 21.95 -8.80 19.29
N VAL A 13 21.84 -9.04 17.98
CA VAL A 13 21.22 -8.10 17.05
C VAL A 13 19.71 -8.14 17.31
N PHE A 14 19.20 -7.20 18.09
CA PHE A 14 17.76 -6.94 18.10
C PHE A 14 17.39 -6.38 16.74
N ALA A 15 16.82 -7.22 15.88
CA ALA A 15 16.05 -6.73 14.74
C ALA A 15 14.83 -6.01 15.34
N ALA A 16 14.85 -4.69 15.35
CA ALA A 16 13.68 -3.89 15.66
C ALA A 16 12.65 -4.22 14.57
N SER A 17 11.70 -5.07 14.89
CA SER A 17 10.53 -5.31 14.05
C SER A 17 9.82 -3.97 13.94
N ALA A 18 9.77 -3.38 12.73
CA ALA A 18 8.90 -2.26 12.48
C ALA A 18 7.48 -2.70 12.88
N SER A 19 6.92 -2.07 13.90
CA SER A 19 5.55 -2.31 14.31
C SER A 19 4.65 -1.96 13.13
N ALA A 20 3.74 -2.85 12.77
CA ALA A 20 2.75 -2.59 11.74
C ALA A 20 1.40 -2.38 12.42
N ALA A 21 0.76 -1.25 12.12
CA ALA A 21 -0.60 -1.02 12.59
C ALA A 21 -1.56 -1.92 11.79
N TYR A 22 -2.18 -2.86 12.47
CA TYR A 22 -3.25 -3.66 11.87
C TYR A 22 -4.52 -2.83 11.80
N TRP A 23 -5.06 -2.64 10.60
CA TRP A 23 -6.36 -2.02 10.37
C TRP A 23 -7.33 -3.05 9.79
N GLU A 24 -8.56 -3.06 10.30
CA GLU A 24 -9.63 -3.95 9.89
C GLU A 24 -10.95 -3.19 9.83
N SER A 25 -11.77 -3.52 8.84
CA SER A 25 -13.15 -3.05 8.75
C SER A 25 -14.10 -4.17 8.40
N LYS A 26 -15.03 -4.43 9.31
CA LYS A 26 -16.14 -5.37 9.07
C LYS A 26 -17.17 -4.82 8.08
N GLU A 27 -17.32 -3.51 8.00
CA GLU A 27 -18.21 -2.86 7.04
C GLU A 27 -17.73 -3.05 5.61
N PHE A 28 -16.41 -3.00 5.41
CA PHE A 28 -15.78 -3.17 4.10
C PHE A 28 -15.21 -4.56 3.88
N ASP A 29 -15.41 -5.50 4.82
CA ASP A 29 -14.95 -6.89 4.75
C ASP A 29 -13.45 -7.02 4.40
N CYS A 30 -12.59 -6.14 4.92
CA CYS A 30 -11.17 -6.18 4.59
C CYS A 30 -10.24 -5.74 5.72
N SER A 31 -8.97 -6.10 5.59
CA SER A 31 -7.89 -5.68 6.50
C SER A 31 -6.59 -5.43 5.76
N ILE A 32 -5.71 -4.64 6.37
CA ILE A 32 -4.36 -4.34 5.88
C ILE A 32 -3.43 -4.04 7.06
N ASN A 33 -2.15 -4.40 6.94
CA ASN A 33 -1.11 -3.94 7.85
C ASN A 33 -0.46 -2.67 7.27
N LEU A 34 -0.53 -1.59 7.98
CA LEU A 34 0.14 -0.34 7.61
C LEU A 34 1.45 -0.20 8.39
N PRO A 35 2.50 0.42 7.82
CA PRO A 35 3.67 0.73 8.61
C PRO A 35 3.27 1.68 9.72
N ASP A 36 3.58 1.29 10.96
CA ASP A 36 3.34 2.13 12.13
C ASP A 36 4.63 2.76 12.60
N GLY A 37 4.52 3.96 13.11
CA GLY A 37 5.59 4.71 13.67
C GLY A 37 5.11 5.56 14.83
N GLU A 38 4.92 5.00 16.02
CA GLU A 38 4.90 5.86 17.18
C GLU A 38 6.23 6.61 17.30
N ALA A 39 6.11 7.93 17.31
CA ALA A 39 7.16 8.91 17.00
C ALA A 39 8.41 8.89 17.89
N THR A 40 8.51 8.06 18.93
CA THR A 40 9.60 8.13 19.92
C THR A 40 10.69 7.07 19.75
N THR A 41 10.44 6.00 19.04
CA THR A 41 11.42 4.90 18.89
C THR A 41 11.50 4.28 17.49
N ASN A 42 10.73 4.77 16.51
CA ASN A 42 10.60 4.13 15.22
C ASN A 42 11.43 4.81 14.14
N PRO A 43 12.42 4.11 13.54
CA PRO A 43 13.20 4.63 12.42
C PRO A 43 12.39 4.75 11.12
N SER A 44 11.15 4.27 11.04
CA SER A 44 10.35 4.27 9.82
C SER A 44 9.72 5.61 9.49
N ASN A 45 9.52 6.50 10.46
CA ASN A 45 8.90 7.82 10.29
C ASN A 45 7.52 7.80 9.59
N TRP A 46 6.74 6.74 9.76
CA TRP A 46 5.39 6.63 9.21
C TRP A 46 4.34 7.08 10.21
N THR A 47 3.24 7.60 9.69
CA THR A 47 2.03 7.91 10.48
C THR A 47 0.79 7.42 9.72
N THR A 48 -0.12 6.78 10.45
CA THR A 48 -1.42 6.37 9.91
C THR A 48 -2.29 7.59 9.69
N ILE A 49 -3.01 7.60 8.57
CA ILE A 49 -4.02 8.60 8.21
C ILE A 49 -5.36 7.91 8.05
N GLY A 50 -6.41 8.49 8.64
CA GLY A 50 -7.77 8.03 8.45
C GLY A 50 -8.30 8.36 7.06
N SER A 51 -9.55 8.00 6.81
CA SER A 51 -10.28 8.38 5.60
C SER A 51 -10.32 9.90 5.45
N THR A 52 -9.74 10.42 4.39
CA THR A 52 -9.70 11.86 4.10
C THR A 52 -10.48 12.25 2.86
N GLU A 53 -10.80 11.27 1.99
CA GLU A 53 -11.46 11.48 0.70
C GLU A 53 -12.51 10.39 0.46
N GLU A 54 -13.50 10.67 -0.37
CA GLU A 54 -14.51 9.69 -0.77
C GLU A 54 -13.83 8.49 -1.45
N GLY A 55 -14.11 7.29 -0.94
CA GLY A 55 -13.54 6.04 -1.42
C GLY A 55 -12.19 5.65 -0.79
N THR A 56 -11.58 6.49 0.05
CA THR A 56 -10.40 6.12 0.85
C THR A 56 -10.82 5.60 2.22
N LEU A 57 -10.36 4.42 2.60
CA LEU A 57 -10.66 3.79 3.89
C LEU A 57 -9.61 4.15 4.94
N VAL A 58 -8.36 3.93 4.61
CA VAL A 58 -7.23 4.16 5.50
C VAL A 58 -5.95 4.33 4.67
N GLY A 59 -4.95 4.96 5.24
CA GLY A 59 -3.64 5.07 4.64
C GLY A 59 -2.53 5.25 5.67
N ALA A 60 -1.32 5.34 5.18
CA ALA A 60 -0.15 5.76 5.94
C ALA A 60 0.75 6.62 5.07
N ARG A 61 1.44 7.56 5.70
CA ARG A 61 2.43 8.41 5.03
C ARG A 61 3.71 8.52 5.84
N ARG A 62 4.83 8.71 5.17
CA ARG A 62 6.04 9.18 5.85
C ARG A 62 5.91 10.63 6.26
N LEU A 63 6.52 10.99 7.39
CA LEU A 63 6.47 12.37 7.91
C LEU A 63 7.12 13.39 6.96
N ASP A 64 8.12 12.96 6.19
CA ASP A 64 8.78 13.76 5.15
C ASP A 64 8.01 13.81 3.81
N LEU A 65 6.84 13.19 3.76
CA LEU A 65 5.99 13.06 2.57
C LEU A 65 6.64 12.31 1.39
N SER A 66 7.74 11.61 1.61
CA SER A 66 8.45 10.88 0.55
C SER A 66 7.76 9.57 0.12
N ALA A 67 6.80 9.07 0.90
CA ALA A 67 6.06 7.85 0.58
C ALA A 67 4.67 7.82 1.21
N PHE A 68 3.74 7.11 0.52
CA PHE A 68 2.35 6.94 0.93
C PHE A 68 1.88 5.52 0.63
N ILE A 69 0.92 5.06 1.43
CA ILE A 69 0.15 3.85 1.20
C ILE A 69 -1.32 4.20 1.43
N PHE A 70 -2.19 3.72 0.55
CA PHE A 70 -3.63 3.92 0.66
C PHE A 70 -4.37 2.61 0.41
N LEU A 71 -5.43 2.39 1.15
CA LEU A 71 -6.47 1.42 0.85
C LEU A 71 -7.75 2.19 0.56
N GLY A 72 -8.28 1.99 -0.62
CA GLY A 72 -9.54 2.58 -1.06
C GLY A 72 -10.49 1.55 -1.65
N TYR A 73 -11.66 2.00 -2.07
CA TYR A 73 -12.63 1.17 -2.76
C TYR A 73 -13.48 1.98 -3.74
N VAL A 74 -14.05 1.25 -4.70
CA VAL A 74 -15.12 1.71 -5.58
C VAL A 74 -16.36 0.86 -5.31
N ASP A 75 -17.47 1.47 -4.94
CA ASP A 75 -18.75 0.79 -4.75
C ASP A 75 -19.39 0.47 -6.11
N LEU A 76 -19.68 -0.80 -6.35
CA LEU A 76 -20.33 -1.28 -7.57
C LEU A 76 -21.84 -1.45 -7.43
N SER A 77 -22.44 -1.19 -6.26
CA SER A 77 -23.87 -1.39 -5.99
C SER A 77 -24.78 -0.65 -6.98
N LYS A 78 -24.32 0.50 -7.46
CA LYS A 78 -25.04 1.36 -8.44
C LYS A 78 -24.55 1.18 -9.88
N ARG A 79 -23.56 0.32 -10.13
CA ARG A 79 -22.91 0.13 -11.44
C ARG A 79 -23.22 -1.27 -11.99
N LYS A 80 -24.46 -1.49 -12.43
CA LYS A 80 -24.88 -2.79 -13.01
C LYS A 80 -23.96 -3.20 -14.16
N ASN A 81 -23.48 -4.47 -14.13
CA ASN A 81 -22.59 -5.06 -15.13
C ASN A 81 -21.18 -4.41 -15.20
N PHE A 82 -20.77 -3.66 -14.21
CA PHE A 82 -19.40 -3.20 -14.13
C PHE A 82 -18.54 -4.27 -13.43
N HIS A 83 -17.51 -4.73 -14.09
CA HIS A 83 -16.56 -5.71 -13.58
C HIS A 83 -15.14 -5.23 -13.81
N LEU A 84 -14.24 -5.63 -12.93
CA LEU A 84 -12.82 -5.32 -13.07
C LEU A 84 -12.21 -6.07 -14.27
N ASN A 85 -11.87 -5.33 -15.31
CA ASN A 85 -11.21 -5.82 -16.51
C ASN A 85 -10.40 -4.70 -17.17
N GLU A 86 -9.64 -5.00 -18.20
CA GLU A 86 -8.78 -4.02 -18.85
C GLU A 86 -9.53 -2.76 -19.33
N LYS A 87 -10.77 -2.92 -19.80
CA LYS A 87 -11.61 -1.78 -20.25
C LYS A 87 -12.06 -0.92 -19.08
N SER A 88 -12.52 -1.51 -17.98
CA SER A 88 -12.97 -0.74 -16.82
C SER A 88 -11.82 -0.03 -16.11
N ILE A 89 -10.61 -0.57 -16.20
CA ILE A 89 -9.40 0.07 -15.67
C ILE A 89 -9.11 1.39 -16.38
N GLU A 90 -9.41 1.53 -17.67
CA GLU A 90 -9.28 2.81 -18.40
C GLU A 90 -10.13 3.92 -17.76
N GLU A 91 -11.30 3.57 -17.20
CA GLU A 91 -12.13 4.52 -16.45
C GLU A 91 -11.56 4.76 -15.03
N LEU A 92 -11.21 3.68 -14.31
CA LEU A 92 -10.74 3.76 -12.94
C LEU A 92 -9.41 4.50 -12.81
N GLN A 93 -8.51 4.33 -13.78
CA GLN A 93 -7.19 4.96 -13.75
C GLN A 93 -7.25 6.50 -13.76
N GLN A 94 -8.36 7.12 -14.22
CA GLN A 94 -8.54 8.56 -14.19
C GLN A 94 -8.45 9.13 -12.76
N ARG A 95 -8.71 8.32 -11.75
CA ARG A 95 -8.56 8.70 -10.33
C ARG A 95 -7.11 8.94 -9.93
N PHE A 96 -6.17 8.29 -10.61
CA PHE A 96 -4.74 8.34 -10.32
C PHE A 96 -3.95 9.14 -11.36
N PHE A 97 -4.42 9.12 -12.61
CA PHE A 97 -3.71 9.69 -13.77
C PHE A 97 -4.57 10.68 -14.55
N GLY A 98 -5.40 11.46 -13.87
CA GLY A 98 -6.17 12.54 -14.49
C GLY A 98 -5.26 13.64 -15.07
N PRO A 99 -5.81 14.60 -15.82
CA PRO A 99 -5.04 15.68 -16.42
C PRO A 99 -4.16 16.42 -15.39
N GLY A 100 -2.84 16.42 -15.63
CA GLY A 100 -1.86 17.04 -14.73
C GLY A 100 -1.53 16.22 -13.48
N GLN A 101 -2.09 15.02 -13.29
CA GLN A 101 -1.86 14.17 -12.12
C GLN A 101 -0.87 13.04 -12.36
N GLY A 102 -0.41 12.84 -13.60
CA GLY A 102 0.54 11.80 -13.93
C GLY A 102 0.18 10.99 -15.17
N PHE A 103 0.87 9.87 -15.37
CA PHE A 103 0.62 8.95 -16.48
C PHE A 103 0.89 7.49 -16.12
N ARG A 104 0.12 6.57 -16.72
CA ARG A 104 0.31 5.14 -16.59
C ARG A 104 1.52 4.68 -17.39
N ARG A 105 2.37 3.84 -16.77
CA ARG A 105 3.50 3.15 -17.42
C ARG A 105 3.17 1.70 -17.78
N GLY A 106 2.39 1.00 -16.94
CA GLY A 106 2.11 -0.41 -17.13
C GLY A 106 0.77 -0.86 -16.56
N LEU A 107 0.31 -2.02 -17.04
CA LEU A 107 -0.84 -2.75 -16.53
C LEU A 107 -0.50 -4.24 -16.61
N GLU A 108 -0.60 -4.93 -15.48
CA GLU A 108 -0.32 -6.36 -15.37
C GLU A 108 -1.45 -7.08 -14.65
N ARG A 109 -1.67 -8.36 -14.96
CA ARG A 109 -2.53 -9.24 -14.17
C ARG A 109 -1.76 -9.73 -12.97
N VAL A 110 -2.36 -9.64 -11.79
CA VAL A 110 -1.76 -10.07 -10.53
C VAL A 110 -2.68 -11.00 -9.77
N SER A 111 -2.15 -11.68 -8.76
CA SER A 111 -2.94 -12.47 -7.82
C SER A 111 -2.41 -12.23 -6.41
N LEU A 112 -3.31 -11.91 -5.48
CA LEU A 112 -3.00 -11.75 -4.07
C LEU A 112 -3.86 -12.72 -3.25
N HIS A 113 -3.22 -13.64 -2.51
CA HIS A 113 -3.89 -14.69 -1.74
C HIS A 113 -4.92 -15.50 -2.55
N GLY A 114 -4.61 -15.75 -3.86
CA GLY A 114 -5.51 -16.45 -4.76
C GLY A 114 -6.62 -15.60 -5.39
N MET A 115 -6.74 -14.34 -5.01
CA MET A 115 -7.68 -13.37 -5.58
C MET A 115 -7.07 -12.74 -6.83
N PRO A 116 -7.67 -12.93 -8.01
CA PRO A 116 -7.18 -12.33 -9.24
C PRO A 116 -7.43 -10.81 -9.25
N GLY A 117 -6.54 -10.08 -9.87
CA GLY A 117 -6.63 -8.63 -9.97
C GLY A 117 -5.73 -8.06 -11.05
N TYR A 118 -5.55 -6.76 -10.99
CA TYR A 118 -4.68 -6.01 -11.88
C TYR A 118 -3.78 -5.07 -11.09
N GLN A 119 -2.56 -4.91 -11.55
CA GLN A 119 -1.62 -3.92 -11.04
C GLN A 119 -1.39 -2.85 -12.10
N LEU A 120 -1.65 -1.61 -11.72
CA LEU A 120 -1.26 -0.42 -12.46
C LEU A 120 0.07 0.10 -11.94
N THR A 121 0.95 0.51 -12.84
CA THR A 121 2.17 1.25 -12.50
C THR A 121 2.22 2.56 -13.27
N GLY A 122 2.81 3.57 -12.68
CA GLY A 122 2.93 4.87 -13.34
C GLY A 122 3.65 5.91 -12.49
N ASP A 123 3.53 7.15 -12.95
CA ASP A 123 3.98 8.32 -12.23
C ASP A 123 2.78 9.16 -11.85
N ALA A 124 2.75 9.65 -10.62
CA ALA A 124 1.74 10.54 -10.11
C ALA A 124 2.34 11.87 -9.67
N VAL A 125 1.56 12.95 -9.78
CA VAL A 125 1.90 14.24 -9.22
C VAL A 125 0.96 14.52 -8.05
N TYR A 126 1.52 14.67 -6.86
CA TYR A 126 0.77 14.93 -5.65
C TYR A 126 1.39 16.12 -4.90
N HIS A 127 0.60 17.17 -4.64
CA HIS A 127 1.08 18.44 -4.07
C HIS A 127 2.31 19.03 -4.79
N GLY A 128 2.38 18.89 -6.13
CA GLY A 128 3.46 19.40 -6.94
C GLY A 128 4.75 18.56 -6.93
N ALA A 129 4.81 17.47 -6.19
CA ALA A 129 5.91 16.53 -6.19
C ALA A 129 5.61 15.31 -7.08
N HIS A 130 6.65 14.70 -7.66
CA HIS A 130 6.55 13.52 -8.50
C HIS A 130 6.80 12.25 -7.70
N TYR A 131 5.96 11.24 -7.92
CA TYR A 131 6.02 9.93 -7.27
C TYR A 131 5.92 8.82 -8.30
N GLY A 132 6.70 7.76 -8.11
CA GLY A 132 6.33 6.47 -8.67
C GLY A 132 5.06 5.96 -7.97
N LEU A 133 4.13 5.39 -8.72
CA LEU A 133 2.85 4.87 -8.23
C LEU A 133 2.68 3.41 -8.64
N VAL A 134 2.19 2.61 -7.72
CA VAL A 134 1.66 1.27 -7.98
C VAL A 134 0.29 1.14 -7.33
N VAL A 135 -0.67 0.56 -8.05
CA VAL A 135 -2.03 0.32 -7.55
C VAL A 135 -2.45 -1.11 -7.89
N ASP A 136 -2.71 -1.91 -6.89
CA ASP A 136 -3.33 -3.23 -7.03
C ASP A 136 -4.84 -3.09 -6.89
N MET A 137 -5.58 -3.66 -7.83
CA MET A 137 -7.04 -3.62 -7.88
C MET A 137 -7.61 -5.04 -7.83
N PHE A 138 -8.57 -5.27 -6.93
CA PHE A 138 -9.23 -6.57 -6.75
C PHE A 138 -10.73 -6.39 -6.66
N GLU A 139 -11.50 -7.20 -7.40
CA GLU A 139 -12.97 -7.19 -7.31
C GLU A 139 -13.46 -8.27 -6.35
N ALA A 140 -14.22 -7.85 -5.35
CA ALA A 140 -14.90 -8.74 -4.42
C ALA A 140 -16.08 -8.02 -3.73
N ASN A 141 -17.08 -8.79 -3.30
CA ASN A 141 -18.19 -8.28 -2.48
C ASN A 141 -18.87 -7.03 -3.05
N ASN A 142 -19.06 -6.99 -4.37
CA ASN A 142 -19.63 -5.85 -5.09
C ASN A 142 -18.85 -4.54 -4.93
N ARG A 143 -17.54 -4.65 -4.76
CA ARG A 143 -16.57 -3.55 -4.66
C ARG A 143 -15.31 -3.85 -5.46
N ILE A 144 -14.64 -2.82 -5.90
CA ILE A 144 -13.24 -2.90 -6.32
C ILE A 144 -12.41 -2.27 -5.21
N TYR A 145 -11.52 -3.05 -4.61
CA TYR A 145 -10.55 -2.56 -3.65
C TYR A 145 -9.30 -2.09 -4.38
N GLU A 146 -8.77 -0.96 -3.94
CA GLU A 146 -7.59 -0.32 -4.51
C GLU A 146 -6.53 -0.20 -3.41
N VAL A 147 -5.43 -0.94 -3.55
CA VAL A 147 -4.28 -0.85 -2.63
C VAL A 147 -3.16 -0.14 -3.35
N ALA A 148 -2.88 1.09 -2.96
CA ALA A 148 -1.92 1.94 -3.65
C ALA A 148 -0.68 2.22 -2.80
N GLY A 149 0.49 2.19 -3.44
CA GLY A 149 1.76 2.62 -2.90
C GLY A 149 2.39 3.71 -3.75
N MET A 150 2.86 4.78 -3.12
CA MET A 150 3.54 5.89 -3.80
C MET A 150 4.89 6.14 -3.14
N LYS A 151 5.90 6.45 -3.95
CA LYS A 151 7.22 6.83 -3.46
C LYS A 151 7.82 7.93 -4.31
N GLN A 152 8.31 8.97 -3.67
CA GLN A 152 9.11 10.02 -4.30
C GLN A 152 10.44 9.42 -4.77
N ASP A 153 11.03 9.97 -5.80
CA ASP A 153 12.19 9.48 -6.52
C ASP A 153 11.84 8.39 -7.56
N ASP A 154 12.75 8.13 -8.50
CA ASP A 154 12.58 7.17 -9.59
C ASP A 154 12.47 5.69 -9.15
N MET A 155 12.42 5.43 -7.86
CA MET A 155 12.32 4.06 -7.33
C MET A 155 10.90 3.53 -7.45
N HIS A 156 10.76 2.39 -8.10
CA HIS A 156 9.48 1.65 -8.12
C HIS A 156 9.01 1.39 -6.68
N PRO A 157 7.78 1.80 -6.29
CA PRO A 157 7.31 1.73 -4.89
C PRO A 157 7.49 0.37 -4.23
N LEU A 158 7.30 -0.73 -4.97
CA LEU A 158 7.47 -2.10 -4.44
C LEU A 158 8.92 -2.49 -4.11
N LYS A 159 9.90 -1.67 -4.43
CA LYS A 159 11.28 -1.84 -3.92
C LYS A 159 11.41 -1.38 -2.48
N ASP A 160 10.48 -0.58 -1.99
CA ASP A 160 10.39 -0.24 -0.57
C ASP A 160 9.73 -1.40 0.18
N PRO A 161 10.41 -2.04 1.14
CA PRO A 161 9.89 -3.21 1.83
C PRO A 161 8.64 -2.91 2.68
N GLN A 162 8.48 -1.69 3.16
CA GLN A 162 7.33 -1.28 3.96
C GLN A 162 6.08 -1.10 3.07
N ILE A 163 6.23 -0.45 1.91
CA ILE A 163 5.15 -0.34 0.91
C ILE A 163 4.75 -1.73 0.45
N LYS A 164 5.73 -2.54 0.00
CA LYS A 164 5.49 -3.91 -0.46
C LYS A 164 4.80 -4.75 0.62
N GLY A 165 5.32 -4.71 1.85
CA GLY A 165 4.77 -5.46 2.98
C GLY A 165 3.31 -5.10 3.27
N SER A 166 2.97 -3.81 3.25
CA SER A 166 1.59 -3.36 3.43
C SER A 166 0.68 -3.82 2.29
N MET A 167 1.06 -3.58 1.05
CA MET A 167 0.24 -3.97 -0.11
C MET A 167 -0.02 -5.48 -0.15
N THR A 168 0.99 -6.30 0.14
CA THR A 168 0.84 -7.76 0.18
C THR A 168 0.09 -8.29 1.40
N SER A 169 -0.10 -7.48 2.43
CA SER A 169 -0.84 -7.83 3.64
C SER A 169 -2.36 -7.65 3.50
N PHE A 170 -2.82 -6.97 2.45
CA PHE A 170 -4.26 -6.78 2.20
C PHE A 170 -4.98 -8.12 2.11
N LYS A 171 -6.11 -8.24 2.82
CA LYS A 171 -6.94 -9.46 2.84
C LYS A 171 -8.41 -9.10 2.88
N LEU A 172 -9.23 -9.93 2.24
CA LEU A 172 -10.65 -9.96 2.50
C LEU A 172 -10.91 -10.78 3.78
N LEU A 173 -11.83 -10.29 4.60
CA LEU A 173 -12.28 -11.03 5.78
C LEU A 173 -13.21 -12.16 5.32
N SER A 174 -12.96 -13.38 5.79
CA SER A 174 -13.88 -14.49 5.61
C SER A 174 -15.16 -14.21 6.42
N ARG A 175 -16.30 -14.25 5.75
CA ARG A 175 -17.61 -14.24 6.41
C ARG A 175 -17.90 -15.58 7.08
#